data_74a2dd8b2da1b8bc0f86cddf62a4e4ad
#
_entry.id   74a2dd8b2da1b8bc0f86cddf62a4e4ad
#
_cell.length_a   1.000
_cell.length_b   1.000
_cell.length_c   1.000
_cell.angle_alpha   90.00
_cell.angle_beta   90.00
_cell.angle_gamma   90.00
#
_symmetry.space_group_name_H-M   'P 1'
#
loop_
_entity.id
_entity.type
_entity.pdbx_description
1 polymer ?
#
loop_
_entity_poly.entity_id
_entity_poly.type
_entity_poly.pdbx_seq_one_letter_code
_entity_poly.pdbx_strand_id
1 'polypeptide(L)'
;MPKRKDLKKILVIGAGPIIIGQACEFDYSGTQACKALRDEGYKVVLINSNPATIMTDPGVADKTYIEPITLEILEKIIKESLPRNVEVTHKSLFDNCIEGIRLKNKPVFSVQYHPESNPGPQDSVYLFQEFINNIKKNAKKKRS
;
A
#
# COMPACT_ATOMS: atom_id res chain seq x y z
N MET A 1 2.83 -18.62 1.21
CA MET A 1 1.85 -18.34 2.30
C MET A 1 0.45 -18.65 1.77
N PRO A 2 -0.47 -19.19 2.56
CA PRO A 2 -1.81 -19.48 2.05
C PRO A 2 -2.54 -18.17 1.71
N LYS A 3 -3.25 -18.19 0.57
CA LYS A 3 -4.07 -17.07 0.08
C LYS A 3 -5.06 -16.59 1.14
N ARG A 4 -5.15 -15.29 1.36
CA ARG A 4 -6.16 -14.68 2.23
C ARG A 4 -7.51 -14.62 1.52
N LYS A 5 -8.45 -15.44 1.97
CA LYS A 5 -9.80 -15.54 1.39
C LYS A 5 -10.73 -14.38 1.74
N ASP A 6 -10.37 -13.59 2.73
CA ASP A 6 -11.10 -12.38 3.17
C ASP A 6 -10.80 -11.14 2.34
N LEU A 7 -9.70 -11.14 1.55
CA LEU A 7 -9.35 -10.08 0.63
C LEU A 7 -9.87 -10.40 -0.77
N LYS A 8 -10.49 -9.40 -1.41
CA LYS A 8 -11.02 -9.52 -2.78
C LYS A 8 -10.34 -8.56 -3.74
N LYS A 9 -9.89 -7.42 -3.24
CA LYS A 9 -9.33 -6.32 -4.04
C LYS A 9 -8.12 -5.73 -3.34
N ILE A 10 -7.09 -5.41 -4.11
CA ILE A 10 -5.82 -4.87 -3.62
C ILE A 10 -5.50 -3.60 -4.42
N LEU A 11 -5.18 -2.52 -3.72
CA LEU A 11 -4.65 -1.30 -4.31
C LEU A 11 -3.12 -1.38 -4.32
N VAL A 12 -2.54 -1.23 -5.49
CA VAL A 12 -1.09 -1.09 -5.70
C VAL A 12 -0.81 0.37 -6.02
N ILE A 13 0.11 0.98 -5.28
CA ILE A 13 0.56 2.36 -5.49
C ILE A 13 1.92 2.29 -6.18
N GLY A 14 2.01 2.83 -7.39
CA GLY A 14 3.24 2.89 -8.16
C GLY A 14 4.21 3.95 -7.64
N ALA A 15 5.45 3.90 -8.10
CA ALA A 15 6.52 4.79 -7.66
C ALA A 15 6.43 6.23 -8.21
N GLY A 16 5.50 6.50 -9.13
CA GLY A 16 5.41 7.80 -9.81
C GLY A 16 6.42 7.95 -10.94
N PRO A 17 6.79 9.19 -11.31
CA PRO A 17 7.76 9.46 -12.36
C PRO A 17 9.14 8.90 -11.99
N ILE A 18 9.80 8.26 -12.96
CA ILE A 18 11.19 7.79 -12.79
C ILE A 18 12.09 9.02 -12.83
N ILE A 19 12.86 9.25 -11.77
CA ILE A 19 13.90 10.28 -11.72
C ILE A 19 15.17 9.71 -12.37
N ILE A 20 15.89 10.54 -13.12
CA ILE A 20 17.16 10.14 -13.75
C ILE A 20 18.09 9.56 -12.67
N GLY A 21 18.52 8.31 -12.84
CA GLY A 21 19.35 7.57 -11.90
C GLY A 21 18.59 6.55 -11.03
N GLN A 22 17.24 6.56 -11.03
CA GLN A 22 16.46 5.45 -10.50
C GLN A 22 16.33 4.36 -11.58
N ALA A 23 16.68 3.14 -11.23
CA ALA A 23 16.56 2.01 -12.15
C ALA A 23 15.09 1.69 -12.46
N CYS A 24 14.82 1.15 -13.65
CA CYS A 24 13.49 0.64 -14.04
C CYS A 24 13.00 -0.53 -13.16
N GLU A 25 13.73 -0.88 -12.13
CA GLU A 25 13.45 -1.96 -11.19
C GLU A 25 12.12 -1.76 -10.45
N PHE A 26 11.77 -0.53 -10.12
CA PHE A 26 10.50 -0.23 -9.43
C PHE A 26 9.28 -0.51 -10.31
N ASP A 27 9.33 -0.15 -11.58
CA ASP A 27 8.25 -0.41 -12.53
C ASP A 27 8.12 -1.90 -12.82
N TYR A 28 9.25 -2.60 -12.96
CA TYR A 28 9.25 -4.04 -13.17
C TYR A 28 8.71 -4.79 -11.96
N SER A 29 9.18 -4.49 -10.76
CA SER A 29 8.71 -5.14 -9.51
C SER A 29 7.24 -4.85 -9.26
N GLY A 30 6.77 -3.63 -9.50
CA GLY A 30 5.36 -3.27 -9.41
C GLY A 30 4.50 -4.03 -10.41
N THR A 31 4.95 -4.19 -11.65
CA THR A 31 4.28 -4.98 -12.67
C THR A 31 4.20 -6.45 -12.30
N GLN A 32 5.29 -7.03 -11.78
CA GLN A 32 5.31 -8.41 -11.31
C GLN A 32 4.40 -8.62 -10.11
N ALA A 33 4.35 -7.67 -9.18
CA ALA A 33 3.43 -7.70 -8.05
C ALA A 33 1.96 -7.71 -8.52
N CYS A 34 1.59 -6.86 -9.48
CA CYS A 34 0.24 -6.85 -10.05
C CYS A 34 -0.11 -8.19 -10.69
N LYS A 35 0.80 -8.78 -11.49
CA LYS A 35 0.60 -10.08 -12.10
C LYS A 35 0.41 -11.18 -11.06
N ALA A 36 1.33 -11.30 -10.10
CA ALA A 36 1.26 -12.30 -9.05
C ALA A 36 -0.05 -12.22 -8.25
N LEU A 37 -0.50 -11.01 -7.92
CA LEU A 37 -1.76 -10.80 -7.21
C LEU A 37 -2.98 -11.22 -8.04
N ARG A 38 -2.97 -10.96 -9.35
CA ARG A 38 -4.04 -11.40 -10.26
C ARG A 38 -4.04 -12.91 -10.47
N ASP A 39 -2.88 -13.53 -10.60
CA ASP A 39 -2.74 -14.99 -10.71
C ASP A 39 -3.27 -15.68 -9.45
N GLU A 40 -3.10 -15.07 -8.28
CA GLU A 40 -3.73 -15.49 -7.03
C GLU A 40 -5.25 -15.22 -6.98
N GLY A 41 -5.81 -14.57 -8.01
CA GLY A 41 -7.24 -14.29 -8.15
C GLY A 41 -7.75 -13.11 -7.33
N TYR A 42 -6.88 -12.15 -6.98
CA TYR A 42 -7.30 -10.85 -6.46
C TYR A 42 -7.63 -9.90 -7.60
N LYS A 43 -8.58 -8.99 -7.37
CA LYS A 43 -8.75 -7.83 -8.23
C LYS A 43 -7.73 -6.77 -7.85
N VAL A 44 -6.96 -6.31 -8.83
CA VAL A 44 -5.90 -5.32 -8.64
C VAL A 44 -6.34 -3.97 -9.17
N VAL A 45 -6.27 -2.97 -8.31
CA VAL A 45 -6.40 -1.55 -8.68
C VAL A 45 -5.01 -0.94 -8.60
N LEU A 46 -4.58 -0.28 -9.63
CA LEU A 46 -3.28 0.38 -9.70
C LEU A 46 -3.47 1.89 -9.79
N ILE A 47 -2.66 2.64 -9.07
CA ILE A 47 -2.44 4.07 -9.30
C ILE A 47 -0.97 4.33 -9.58
N ASN A 48 -0.68 5.08 -10.63
CA ASN A 48 0.66 5.59 -10.94
C ASN A 48 0.52 6.94 -11.66
N SER A 49 1.34 7.90 -11.28
CA SER A 49 1.33 9.23 -11.93
C SER A 49 2.11 9.27 -13.24
N ASN A 50 2.88 8.23 -13.56
CA ASN A 50 3.63 8.13 -14.81
C ASN A 50 2.81 7.37 -15.88
N PRO A 51 2.38 8.04 -16.98
CA PRO A 51 1.65 7.36 -18.05
C PRO A 51 2.54 6.50 -18.95
N ALA A 52 3.86 6.69 -18.90
CA ALA A 52 4.83 6.05 -19.79
C ALA A 52 5.55 4.85 -19.15
N THR A 53 4.94 4.21 -18.18
CA THR A 53 5.51 3.02 -17.52
C THR A 53 4.80 1.75 -17.92
N ILE A 54 5.53 0.63 -17.95
CA ILE A 54 4.96 -0.70 -18.19
C ILE A 54 3.89 -1.09 -17.16
N MET A 55 3.91 -0.49 -15.95
CA MET A 55 2.89 -0.72 -14.95
C MET A 55 1.50 -0.24 -15.39
N THR A 56 1.43 0.82 -16.19
CA THR A 56 0.17 1.40 -16.67
C THR A 56 -0.35 0.77 -17.96
N ASP A 57 0.37 -0.20 -18.53
CA ASP A 57 -0.06 -0.91 -19.71
C ASP A 57 -1.40 -1.62 -19.50
N PRO A 58 -2.27 -1.64 -20.53
CA PRO A 58 -3.52 -2.38 -20.49
C PRO A 58 -3.29 -3.86 -20.14
N GLY A 59 -4.02 -4.35 -19.15
CA GLY A 59 -3.95 -5.74 -18.73
C GLY A 59 -3.00 -6.02 -17.56
N VAL A 60 -2.23 -5.05 -17.07
CA VAL A 60 -1.40 -5.21 -15.86
C VAL A 60 -2.29 -5.25 -14.61
N ALA A 61 -3.29 -4.38 -14.52
CA ALA A 61 -4.26 -4.34 -13.43
C ALA A 61 -5.70 -4.44 -13.96
N ASP A 62 -6.66 -4.74 -13.08
CA ASP A 62 -8.09 -4.73 -13.44
C ASP A 62 -8.61 -3.31 -13.62
N LYS A 63 -8.04 -2.35 -12.91
CA LYS A 63 -8.31 -0.92 -13.07
C LYS A 63 -7.03 -0.13 -12.81
N THR A 64 -6.68 0.76 -13.74
CA THR A 64 -5.51 1.64 -13.62
C THR A 64 -5.98 3.09 -13.56
N TYR A 65 -5.42 3.84 -12.61
CA TYR A 65 -5.57 5.28 -12.50
C TYR A 65 -4.21 5.93 -12.83
N ILE A 66 -4.21 6.80 -13.84
CA ILE A 66 -3.04 7.60 -14.22
C ILE A 66 -3.30 9.01 -13.69
N GLU A 67 -3.03 9.19 -12.41
CA GLU A 67 -3.34 10.39 -11.66
C GLU A 67 -2.17 10.73 -10.72
N PRO A 68 -2.01 12.00 -10.34
CA PRO A 68 -1.06 12.36 -9.30
C PRO A 68 -1.31 11.58 -8.01
N ILE A 69 -0.25 11.08 -7.37
CA ILE A 69 -0.34 10.33 -6.12
C ILE A 69 -0.48 11.33 -4.97
N THR A 70 -1.66 11.98 -4.89
CA THR A 70 -2.01 12.92 -3.82
C THR A 70 -3.00 12.30 -2.86
N LEU A 71 -3.07 12.85 -1.65
CA LEU A 71 -4.02 12.39 -0.64
C LEU A 71 -5.46 12.39 -1.15
N GLU A 72 -5.88 13.48 -1.80
CA GLU A 72 -7.24 13.66 -2.29
C GLU A 72 -7.62 12.61 -3.33
N ILE A 73 -6.71 12.33 -4.27
CA ILE A 73 -6.92 11.33 -5.33
C ILE A 73 -6.90 9.93 -4.73
N LEU A 74 -5.98 9.64 -3.82
CA LEU A 74 -5.95 8.35 -3.13
C LEU A 74 -7.21 8.13 -2.28
N GLU A 75 -7.67 9.14 -1.55
CA GLU A 75 -8.94 9.05 -0.81
C GLU A 75 -10.13 8.79 -1.74
N LYS A 76 -10.18 9.46 -2.90
CA LYS A 76 -11.22 9.24 -3.91
C LYS A 76 -11.18 7.79 -4.41
N ILE A 77 -10.01 7.30 -4.80
CA ILE A 77 -9.83 5.93 -5.28
C ILE A 77 -10.15 4.91 -4.18
N ILE A 78 -9.75 5.17 -2.95
CA ILE A 78 -10.06 4.35 -1.78
C ILE A 78 -11.56 4.31 -1.54
N LYS A 79 -12.24 5.45 -1.58
CA LYS A 79 -13.71 5.53 -1.44
C LYS A 79 -14.45 4.77 -2.54
N GLU A 80 -13.93 4.82 -3.76
CA GLU A 80 -14.51 4.12 -4.91
C GLU A 80 -14.14 2.63 -4.99
N SER A 81 -12.97 2.26 -4.49
CA SER A 81 -12.34 0.95 -4.74
C SER A 81 -12.15 0.09 -3.49
N LEU A 82 -12.02 0.67 -2.33
CA LEU A 82 -11.77 -0.03 -1.06
C LEU A 82 -12.93 0.15 -0.07
N PRO A 83 -13.02 -0.73 0.94
CA PRO A 83 -14.02 -0.61 2.01
C PRO A 83 -13.85 0.71 2.78
N ARG A 84 -14.97 1.29 3.24
CA ARG A 84 -15.03 2.57 4.00
C ARG A 84 -14.31 2.56 5.37
N ASN A 85 -13.63 1.51 5.70
CA ASN A 85 -12.95 1.30 6.98
C ASN A 85 -11.43 1.51 6.93
N VAL A 86 -10.91 2.17 5.91
CA VAL A 86 -9.50 2.57 5.82
C VAL A 86 -9.34 3.98 6.37
N GLU A 87 -8.29 4.19 7.16
CA GLU A 87 -7.87 5.46 7.74
C GLU A 87 -6.41 5.74 7.36
N VAL A 88 -6.12 6.98 6.97
CA VAL A 88 -4.74 7.44 6.76
C VAL A 88 -4.13 7.77 8.12
N THR A 89 -2.96 7.20 8.42
CA THR A 89 -2.28 7.37 9.71
C THR A 89 -1.03 8.25 9.63
N HIS A 90 -0.35 8.25 8.49
CA HIS A 90 0.89 9.01 8.28
C HIS A 90 0.86 9.73 6.95
N LYS A 91 1.41 10.93 6.93
CA LYS A 91 1.62 11.76 5.74
C LYS A 91 3.02 12.34 5.75
N SER A 92 3.63 12.44 4.58
CA SER A 92 4.85 13.19 4.39
C SER A 92 4.62 14.68 4.66
N LEU A 93 5.53 15.31 5.39
CA LEU A 93 5.50 16.75 5.67
C LEU A 93 5.94 17.59 4.47
N PHE A 94 6.58 16.97 3.47
CA PHE A 94 7.16 17.67 2.34
C PHE A 94 6.16 17.82 1.18
N ASP A 95 5.42 16.75 0.86
CA ASP A 95 4.56 16.66 -0.32
C ASP A 95 3.14 16.15 -0.02
N ASN A 96 2.80 15.93 1.26
CA ASN A 96 1.53 15.38 1.74
C ASN A 96 1.19 13.97 1.20
N CYS A 97 2.15 13.23 0.64
CA CYS A 97 1.95 11.84 0.26
C CYS A 97 1.50 10.98 1.44
N ILE A 98 0.68 9.97 1.15
CA ILE A 98 0.26 9.01 2.18
C ILE A 98 1.41 8.05 2.47
N GLU A 99 1.90 8.11 3.70
CA GLU A 99 2.99 7.28 4.21
C GLU A 99 2.51 6.15 5.13
N GLY A 100 1.23 6.13 5.48
CA GLY A 100 0.68 5.05 6.27
C GLY A 100 -0.83 5.01 6.30
N ILE A 101 -1.36 3.79 6.41
CA ILE A 101 -2.80 3.52 6.49
C ILE A 101 -3.12 2.49 7.58
N ARG A 102 -4.36 2.51 8.08
CA ARG A 102 -4.88 1.56 9.06
C ARG A 102 -6.29 1.11 8.69
N LEU A 103 -6.64 -0.12 9.01
CA LEU A 103 -8.02 -0.60 8.99
C LEU A 103 -8.69 -0.34 10.34
N LYS A 104 -9.78 0.45 10.37
CA LYS A 104 -10.47 0.86 11.61
C LYS A 104 -10.94 -0.32 12.48
N ASN A 105 -11.36 -1.40 11.87
CA ASN A 105 -11.98 -2.53 12.57
C ASN A 105 -11.10 -3.80 12.61
N LYS A 106 -9.85 -3.69 12.22
CA LYS A 106 -8.90 -4.81 12.20
C LYS A 106 -7.52 -4.35 12.70
N PRO A 107 -6.76 -5.21 13.37
CA PRO A 107 -5.41 -4.88 13.81
C PRO A 107 -4.42 -4.96 12.63
N VAL A 108 -4.68 -4.16 11.61
CA VAL A 108 -3.89 -4.11 10.37
C VAL A 108 -3.52 -2.66 10.11
N PHE A 109 -2.26 -2.40 9.94
CA PHE A 109 -1.71 -1.13 9.48
C PHE A 109 -0.53 -1.37 8.54
N SER A 110 -0.20 -0.37 7.75
CA SER A 110 0.93 -0.36 6.84
C SER A 110 1.57 1.01 6.85
N VAL A 111 2.89 1.06 6.66
CA VAL A 111 3.66 2.27 6.40
C VAL A 111 4.52 2.06 5.16
N GLN A 112 4.79 3.14 4.42
CA GLN A 112 5.56 3.11 3.18
C GLN A 112 7.05 3.37 3.42
N TYR A 113 7.39 4.10 4.47
CA TYR A 113 8.76 4.37 4.87
C TYR A 113 9.35 3.23 5.70
N HIS A 114 10.66 3.26 5.93
CA HIS A 114 11.40 2.30 6.73
C HIS A 114 11.35 2.67 8.21
N PRO A 115 10.47 2.07 9.02
CA PRO A 115 10.30 2.46 10.43
C PRO A 115 11.47 2.03 11.33
N GLU A 116 12.31 1.10 10.87
CA GLU A 116 13.52 0.67 11.55
C GLU A 116 14.63 1.73 11.51
N SER A 117 14.63 2.61 10.48
CA SER A 117 15.51 3.78 10.27
C SER A 117 16.93 3.60 10.83
N ASN A 118 17.66 2.62 10.38
CA ASN A 118 19.02 2.38 10.85
C ASN A 118 20.01 2.48 9.66
N PRO A 119 20.89 3.50 9.59
CA PRO A 119 21.01 4.65 10.52
C PRO A 119 20.00 5.76 10.24
N GLY A 120 19.35 6.31 11.28
CA GLY A 120 18.42 7.43 11.16
C GLY A 120 17.59 7.68 12.43
N PRO A 121 16.64 8.65 12.39
CA PRO A 121 15.74 8.94 13.49
C PRO A 121 14.89 7.72 13.87
N GLN A 122 14.82 7.41 15.16
CA GLN A 122 14.10 6.24 15.67
C GLN A 122 12.66 6.58 16.11
N ASP A 123 12.08 7.65 15.60
CA ASP A 123 10.78 8.16 16.00
C ASP A 123 9.63 7.18 15.70
N SER A 124 9.85 6.23 14.80
CA SER A 124 8.86 5.24 14.36
C SER A 124 8.93 3.89 15.09
N VAL A 125 9.81 3.73 16.08
CA VAL A 125 9.96 2.47 16.84
C VAL A 125 8.66 2.08 17.55
N TYR A 126 7.80 3.03 17.91
CA TYR A 126 6.49 2.76 18.50
C TYR A 126 5.60 1.86 17.63
N LEU A 127 5.78 1.84 16.31
CA LEU A 127 5.03 0.97 15.39
C LEU A 127 5.29 -0.51 15.65
N PHE A 128 6.53 -0.88 15.98
CA PHE A 128 6.85 -2.25 16.36
C PHE A 128 6.16 -2.64 17.67
N GLN A 129 6.10 -1.73 18.64
CA GLN A 129 5.38 -1.96 19.89
C GLN A 129 3.88 -2.10 19.67
N GLU A 130 3.30 -1.29 18.77
CA GLU A 130 1.90 -1.40 18.37
C GLU A 130 1.62 -2.76 17.70
N PHE A 131 2.50 -3.21 16.81
CA PHE A 131 2.40 -4.51 16.16
C PHE A 131 2.39 -5.66 17.17
N ILE A 132 3.35 -5.66 18.12
CA ILE A 132 3.41 -6.66 19.20
C ILE A 132 2.13 -6.66 20.04
N ASN A 133 1.63 -5.48 20.39
CA ASN A 133 0.40 -5.34 21.17
C ASN A 133 -0.82 -5.88 20.41
N ASN A 134 -0.90 -5.66 19.12
CA ASN A 134 -1.94 -6.20 18.25
C ASN A 134 -1.89 -7.74 18.20
N ILE A 135 -0.70 -8.33 18.11
CA ILE A 135 -0.52 -9.80 18.18
C ILE A 135 -1.03 -10.34 19.51
N LYS A 136 -0.60 -9.75 20.64
CA LYS A 136 -0.99 -10.18 22.00
C LYS A 136 -2.52 -10.13 22.21
N LYS A 137 -3.17 -9.04 21.77
CA LYS A 137 -4.63 -8.85 21.86
C LYS A 137 -5.39 -9.91 21.06
N ASN A 138 -4.92 -10.22 19.84
CA ASN A 138 -5.58 -11.21 18.99
C ASN A 138 -5.34 -12.65 19.42
N ALA A 139 -4.18 -12.94 20.00
CA ALA A 139 -3.90 -14.27 20.58
C ALA A 139 -4.81 -14.58 21.78
N LYS A 140 -5.15 -13.57 22.60
CA LYS A 140 -6.11 -13.72 23.72
C LYS A 140 -7.54 -13.97 23.23
N LYS A 141 -7.99 -13.29 22.16
CA LYS A 141 -9.33 -13.49 21.57
C LYS A 141 -9.56 -14.87 20.93
N LYS A 142 -8.51 -15.59 20.57
CA LYS A 142 -8.61 -16.96 20.02
C LYS A 142 -8.65 -18.05 21.10
N ARG A 143 -8.42 -17.71 22.36
CA ARG A 143 -8.40 -18.65 23.51
C ARG A 143 -9.63 -18.56 24.41
N SER A 144 -10.51 -17.62 24.15
CA SER A 144 -11.87 -17.49 24.72
C SER A 144 -12.91 -17.82 23.68
#